data_7f9d9da5246700d27e9446595e162d4e
#
_entry.id   7f9d9da5246700d27e9446595e162d4e
#
_cell.length_a   1.000
_cell.length_b   1.000
_cell.length_c   1.000
_cell.angle_alpha   90.00
_cell.angle_beta   90.00
_cell.angle_gamma   90.00
#
_symmetry.space_group_name_H-M   'P 1'
#
loop_
_entity.id
_entity.type
_entity.pdbx_description
1 polymer ?
#
loop_
_entity_poly.entity_id
_entity_poly.type
_entity_poly.pdbx_seq_one_letter_code
_entity_poly.pdbx_strand_id
1 'polypeptide(L)'
;MPWLLQVVALLTIATGIQWDAAWRRIVPKVEKTWSEASIMRDVAPEAIGSVTTVTLDAHVSNGGFLSARRGAPYSDQGWETEPFQMRSGTAKALEDRGTLILNGVAESMPECARCALAALDAFEAPCSLNCYATGPGTKVAAPPHADAQGVLVLQTCGSQRWRVWDGRPFRASELNTKLTAGKGAPLTLRESILDVVLKEGDALYAPAGWPHATSTLEDGSVHLTLGLDHAIFGLDRFSLARALAARGGSRLEVADAVALPFWAPMNVGATLQYLGRSDTIARDVAVAFAAHAYRIVEAQARLYDFKDVSPEAWRHRWRRWADESCA
;
A
#
# COMPACT_ATOMS: atom_id res chain seq x y z
N MET A 1 -14.59 -3.73 31.53
CA MET A 1 -15.21 -4.04 30.23
C MET A 1 -14.25 -4.35 29.09
N PRO A 2 -13.02 -4.87 29.31
CA PRO A 2 -12.12 -5.25 28.20
C PRO A 2 -12.49 -6.61 27.58
N TRP A 3 -13.19 -7.47 28.31
CA TRP A 3 -13.52 -8.85 27.89
C TRP A 3 -14.52 -8.95 26.72
N LEU A 4 -15.47 -8.02 26.65
CA LEU A 4 -16.47 -8.03 25.55
C LEU A 4 -15.85 -7.62 24.21
N LEU A 5 -14.87 -6.71 24.19
CA LEU A 5 -14.18 -6.32 22.97
C LEU A 5 -13.27 -7.42 22.44
N GLN A 6 -12.65 -8.21 23.31
CA GLN A 6 -11.86 -9.38 22.90
C GLN A 6 -12.72 -10.51 22.34
N VAL A 7 -13.91 -10.73 22.89
CA VAL A 7 -14.87 -11.74 22.39
C VAL A 7 -15.47 -11.32 21.05
N VAL A 8 -15.73 -10.03 20.85
CA VAL A 8 -16.21 -9.50 19.55
C VAL A 8 -15.10 -9.63 18.48
N ALA A 9 -13.85 -9.32 18.79
CA ALA A 9 -12.73 -9.52 17.88
C ALA A 9 -12.53 -11.00 17.50
N LEU A 10 -12.64 -11.91 18.45
CA LEU A 10 -12.55 -13.36 18.19
C LEU A 10 -13.74 -13.91 17.38
N LEU A 11 -14.95 -13.34 17.54
CA LEU A 11 -16.12 -13.70 16.74
C LEU A 11 -16.06 -13.13 15.31
N THR A 12 -15.46 -11.98 15.10
CA THR A 12 -15.28 -11.38 13.77
C THR A 12 -14.24 -12.16 12.93
N ILE A 13 -13.22 -12.73 13.57
CA ILE A 13 -12.27 -13.64 12.93
C ILE A 13 -12.94 -14.91 12.38
N ALA A 14 -14.03 -15.36 13.01
CA ALA A 14 -14.75 -16.57 12.58
C ALA A 14 -15.68 -16.38 11.37
N THR A 15 -16.03 -15.14 11.00
CA THR A 15 -17.01 -14.86 9.92
C THR A 15 -16.41 -14.39 8.59
N GLY A 16 -15.07 -14.26 8.48
CA GLY A 16 -14.37 -13.76 7.28
C GLY A 16 -14.68 -12.28 7.03
N ILE A 17 -13.68 -11.44 7.14
CA ILE A 17 -13.82 -10.00 6.88
C ILE A 17 -14.12 -9.78 5.40
N GLN A 18 -15.14 -8.97 5.09
CA GLN A 18 -15.52 -8.66 3.71
C GLN A 18 -14.71 -7.47 3.18
N TRP A 19 -13.45 -7.68 2.86
CA TRP A 19 -12.56 -6.65 2.33
C TRP A 19 -13.07 -5.99 1.04
N ASP A 20 -13.82 -6.72 0.21
CA ASP A 20 -14.42 -6.16 -1.01
C ASP A 20 -15.30 -4.93 -0.72
N ALA A 21 -15.99 -4.91 0.42
CA ALA A 21 -16.83 -3.77 0.80
C ALA A 21 -15.98 -2.55 1.14
N ALA A 22 -14.86 -2.73 1.84
CA ALA A 22 -13.91 -1.64 2.13
C ALA A 22 -13.33 -1.07 0.83
N TRP A 23 -12.82 -1.94 -0.05
CA TRP A 23 -12.20 -1.50 -1.31
C TRP A 23 -13.19 -0.79 -2.24
N ARG A 24 -14.43 -1.26 -2.34
CA ARG A 24 -15.48 -0.56 -3.10
C ARG A 24 -15.74 0.87 -2.64
N ARG A 25 -15.50 1.19 -1.35
CA ARG A 25 -15.61 2.56 -0.82
C ARG A 25 -14.34 3.38 -1.02
N ILE A 26 -13.18 2.73 -0.98
CA ILE A 26 -11.87 3.37 -1.03
C ILE A 26 -11.45 3.70 -2.47
N VAL A 27 -11.50 2.72 -3.38
CA VAL A 27 -11.00 2.84 -4.75
C VAL A 27 -11.53 4.09 -5.48
N PRO A 28 -12.84 4.37 -5.51
CA PRO A 28 -13.33 5.55 -6.22
C PRO A 28 -12.82 6.89 -5.63
N LYS A 29 -12.50 6.89 -4.34
CA LYS A 29 -11.94 8.08 -3.68
C LYS A 29 -10.47 8.28 -4.06
N VAL A 30 -9.68 7.20 -4.06
CA VAL A 30 -8.29 7.22 -4.51
C VAL A 30 -8.20 7.61 -5.97
N GLU A 31 -9.04 7.05 -6.84
CA GLU A 31 -9.10 7.40 -8.26
C GLU A 31 -9.41 8.87 -8.49
N LYS A 32 -10.31 9.45 -7.70
CA LYS A 32 -10.64 10.87 -7.78
C LYS A 32 -9.49 11.78 -7.35
N THR A 33 -8.67 11.35 -6.39
CA THR A 33 -7.61 12.15 -5.78
C THR A 33 -6.22 11.56 -6.00
N TRP A 34 -6.03 10.78 -7.06
CA TRP A 34 -4.81 10.01 -7.32
C TRP A 34 -3.52 10.85 -7.35
N SER A 35 -3.61 12.14 -7.62
CA SER A 35 -2.49 13.09 -7.65
C SER A 35 -2.32 13.88 -6.35
N GLU A 36 -3.17 13.64 -5.35
CA GLU A 36 -3.21 14.40 -4.09
C GLU A 36 -3.30 13.45 -2.91
N ALA A 37 -2.71 13.84 -1.78
CA ALA A 37 -2.89 13.10 -0.54
C ALA A 37 -4.30 13.32 0.00
N SER A 38 -4.94 12.25 0.44
CA SER A 38 -6.32 12.32 0.92
C SER A 38 -6.58 11.43 2.13
N ILE A 39 -7.49 11.87 2.98
CA ILE A 39 -7.97 11.14 4.15
C ILE A 39 -9.39 10.68 3.90
N MET A 40 -9.67 9.46 4.31
CA MET A 40 -10.97 8.83 4.21
C MET A 40 -11.38 8.37 5.61
N ARG A 41 -12.34 9.08 6.22
CA ARG A 41 -12.82 8.77 7.56
C ARG A 41 -13.84 7.64 7.54
N ASP A 42 -13.75 6.74 8.52
CA ASP A 42 -14.68 5.62 8.74
C ASP A 42 -14.98 4.82 7.45
N VAL A 43 -13.98 4.71 6.57
CA VAL A 43 -14.16 4.11 5.25
C VAL A 43 -13.99 2.61 5.25
N ALA A 44 -13.25 2.08 6.23
CA ALA A 44 -12.94 0.66 6.34
C ALA A 44 -13.25 0.11 7.75
N PRO A 45 -14.52 0.13 8.19
CA PRO A 45 -14.88 -0.43 9.50
C PRO A 45 -14.54 -1.94 9.60
N GLU A 46 -14.43 -2.64 8.48
CA GLU A 46 -13.99 -4.03 8.40
C GLU A 46 -12.52 -4.21 8.79
N ALA A 47 -11.71 -3.16 8.67
CA ALA A 47 -10.31 -3.19 9.07
C ALA A 47 -10.12 -3.16 10.59
N ILE A 48 -11.11 -2.65 11.35
CA ILE A 48 -11.01 -2.49 12.79
C ILE A 48 -10.77 -3.83 13.47
N GLY A 49 -9.65 -3.94 14.18
CA GLY A 49 -9.27 -5.15 14.90
C GLY A 49 -8.84 -6.33 14.02
N SER A 50 -8.81 -6.18 12.69
CA SER A 50 -8.42 -7.26 11.76
C SER A 50 -6.98 -7.70 11.98
N VAL A 51 -6.09 -6.75 12.20
CA VAL A 51 -4.69 -6.98 12.56
C VAL A 51 -4.36 -6.14 13.78
N THR A 52 -3.89 -6.81 14.83
CA THR A 52 -3.52 -6.22 16.12
C THR A 52 -2.22 -6.86 16.60
N THR A 53 -1.59 -6.32 17.63
CA THR A 53 -0.44 -6.97 18.28
C THR A 53 -0.78 -8.37 18.79
N VAL A 54 -2.02 -8.58 19.25
CA VAL A 54 -2.50 -9.88 19.72
C VAL A 54 -2.60 -10.90 18.58
N THR A 55 -3.13 -10.50 17.43
CA THR A 55 -3.23 -11.40 16.26
C THR A 55 -1.86 -11.73 15.67
N LEU A 56 -0.92 -10.77 15.68
CA LEU A 56 0.47 -10.98 15.25
C LEU A 56 1.19 -11.96 16.20
N ASP A 57 1.06 -11.79 17.51
CA ASP A 57 1.63 -12.70 18.52
C ASP A 57 1.02 -14.11 18.41
N ALA A 58 -0.29 -14.20 18.21
CA ALA A 58 -0.97 -15.48 18.03
C ALA A 58 -0.47 -16.21 16.78
N HIS A 59 -0.28 -15.50 15.67
CA HIS A 59 0.25 -16.08 14.43
C HIS A 59 1.65 -16.69 14.66
N VAL A 60 2.56 -15.94 15.28
CA VAL A 60 3.92 -16.42 15.57
C VAL A 60 3.92 -17.57 16.59
N SER A 61 3.07 -17.50 17.62
CA SER A 61 2.95 -18.56 18.64
C SER A 61 2.42 -19.87 18.08
N ASN A 62 1.64 -19.80 16.99
CA ASN A 62 1.15 -20.98 16.26
C ASN A 62 2.14 -21.49 15.18
N GLY A 63 3.39 -21.01 15.21
CA GLY A 63 4.43 -21.44 14.26
C GLY A 63 4.43 -20.68 12.94
N GLY A 64 3.65 -19.61 12.81
CA GLY A 64 3.67 -18.72 11.64
C GLY A 64 4.97 -17.93 11.56
N PHE A 65 5.36 -17.58 10.34
CA PHE A 65 6.54 -16.76 10.06
C PHE A 65 6.12 -15.35 9.65
N LEU A 66 6.84 -14.34 10.17
CA LEU A 66 6.71 -12.96 9.74
C LEU A 66 8.09 -12.37 9.47
N SER A 67 8.31 -11.87 8.27
CA SER A 67 9.51 -11.10 7.94
C SER A 67 9.43 -9.73 8.60
N ALA A 68 10.18 -9.54 9.66
CA ALA A 68 10.13 -8.34 10.47
C ALA A 68 11.44 -7.54 10.41
N ARG A 69 11.30 -6.21 10.44
CA ARG A 69 12.37 -5.27 10.75
C ARG A 69 11.93 -4.40 11.92
N ARG A 70 12.88 -4.03 12.76
CA ARG A 70 12.67 -3.08 13.84
C ARG A 70 13.26 -1.73 13.44
N GLY A 71 12.46 -0.68 13.50
CA GLY A 71 12.95 0.69 13.47
C GLY A 71 13.44 1.07 14.86
N ALA A 72 14.71 1.39 14.96
CA ALA A 72 15.28 1.91 16.21
C ALA A 72 14.64 3.26 16.57
N PRO A 73 14.61 3.66 17.86
CA PRO A 73 14.23 5.00 18.21
C PRO A 73 15.07 6.01 17.44
N TYR A 74 14.42 7.08 16.97
CA TYR A 74 15.11 8.14 16.24
C TYR A 74 16.19 8.78 17.14
N SER A 75 17.40 8.90 16.62
CA SER A 75 18.52 9.58 17.25
C SER A 75 19.13 10.60 16.31
N ASP A 76 20.07 11.42 16.80
CA ASP A 76 20.83 12.37 15.98
C ASP A 76 21.66 11.70 14.88
N GLN A 77 21.86 10.37 14.99
CA GLN A 77 22.52 9.56 13.96
C GLN A 77 21.57 9.06 12.86
N GLY A 78 20.30 9.41 12.95
CA GLY A 78 19.25 9.03 12.01
C GLY A 78 18.38 7.88 12.52
N TRP A 79 17.58 7.35 11.61
CA TRP A 79 16.67 6.24 11.86
C TRP A 79 17.05 5.08 10.93
N GLU A 80 17.47 3.98 11.53
CA GLU A 80 17.85 2.77 10.80
C GLU A 80 16.87 1.64 11.17
N THR A 81 16.71 0.70 10.25
CA THR A 81 15.96 -0.52 10.50
C THR A 81 16.89 -1.71 10.48
N GLU A 82 16.75 -2.58 11.46
CA GLU A 82 17.47 -3.84 11.55
C GLU A 82 16.53 -5.03 11.38
N PRO A 83 17.01 -6.18 10.86
CA PRO A 83 16.25 -7.41 10.89
C PRO A 83 15.85 -7.76 12.32
N PHE A 84 14.58 -8.13 12.50
CA PHE A 84 14.05 -8.47 13.82
C PHE A 84 13.38 -9.85 13.74
N GLN A 85 13.78 -10.73 14.63
CA GLN A 85 13.13 -12.04 14.74
C GLN A 85 11.94 -11.93 15.68
N MET A 86 10.74 -12.01 15.15
CA MET A 86 9.55 -12.08 15.97
C MET A 86 9.52 -13.38 16.76
N ARG A 87 9.31 -13.25 18.07
CA ARG A 87 9.02 -14.33 19.01
C ARG A 87 7.71 -14.01 19.69
N SER A 88 7.17 -14.95 20.45
CA SER A 88 6.02 -14.68 21.31
C SER A 88 6.30 -13.43 22.18
N GLY A 89 5.43 -12.43 22.13
CA GLY A 89 5.58 -11.19 22.89
C GLY A 89 6.02 -10.00 22.04
N THR A 90 5.41 -9.78 20.90
CA THR A 90 5.59 -8.57 20.07
C THR A 90 5.43 -7.29 20.91
N ALA A 91 4.56 -7.31 21.91
CA ALA A 91 4.37 -6.22 22.85
C ALA A 91 5.67 -5.75 23.47
N LYS A 92 6.57 -6.66 23.85
CA LYS A 92 7.86 -6.30 24.44
C LYS A 92 8.76 -5.53 23.45
N ALA A 93 8.71 -5.83 22.17
CA ALA A 93 9.44 -5.08 21.15
C ALA A 93 8.89 -3.66 20.98
N LEU A 94 7.61 -3.46 21.29
CA LEU A 94 6.95 -2.15 21.25
C LEU A 94 7.14 -1.35 22.53
N GLU A 95 7.39 -2.00 23.69
CA GLU A 95 7.67 -1.32 24.96
C GLU A 95 8.89 -0.38 24.85
N ASP A 96 9.85 -0.71 24.00
CA ASP A 96 11.03 0.12 23.72
C ASP A 96 10.73 1.32 22.79
N ARG A 97 9.46 1.66 22.59
CA ARG A 97 9.01 2.77 21.73
C ARG A 97 9.54 2.70 20.29
N GLY A 98 9.67 1.49 19.76
CA GLY A 98 10.10 1.23 18.41
C GLY A 98 8.91 0.99 17.47
N THR A 99 9.22 0.82 16.19
CA THR A 99 8.28 0.39 15.16
C THR A 99 8.70 -0.97 14.62
N LEU A 100 7.78 -1.92 14.60
CA LEU A 100 7.93 -3.15 13.83
C LEU A 100 7.40 -2.92 12.42
N ILE A 101 8.19 -3.29 11.45
CA ILE A 101 7.86 -3.25 10.03
C ILE A 101 7.80 -4.69 9.56
N LEU A 102 6.61 -5.14 9.19
CA LEU A 102 6.33 -6.49 8.74
C LEU A 102 6.05 -6.43 7.23
N ASN A 103 7.03 -6.86 6.45
CA ASN A 103 6.93 -6.83 5.00
C ASN A 103 6.25 -8.10 4.49
N GLY A 104 5.41 -7.95 3.43
CA GLY A 104 4.79 -9.08 2.76
C GLY A 104 3.85 -9.89 3.67
N VAL A 105 3.13 -9.24 4.58
CA VAL A 105 2.26 -9.96 5.55
C VAL A 105 1.17 -10.79 4.87
N ALA A 106 0.81 -10.46 3.64
CA ALA A 106 -0.15 -11.23 2.85
C ALA A 106 0.39 -12.61 2.45
N GLU A 107 1.70 -12.79 2.40
CA GLU A 107 2.35 -14.06 2.11
C GLU A 107 2.36 -15.01 3.32
N SER A 108 2.08 -14.49 4.49
CA SER A 108 2.22 -15.21 5.75
C SER A 108 0.91 -15.34 6.53
N MET A 109 0.01 -14.36 6.43
CA MET A 109 -1.22 -14.32 7.22
C MET A 109 -2.47 -14.42 6.33
N PRO A 110 -3.34 -15.43 6.52
CA PRO A 110 -4.54 -15.62 5.68
C PRO A 110 -5.44 -14.39 5.62
N GLU A 111 -5.63 -13.67 6.72
CA GLU A 111 -6.45 -12.47 6.75
C GLU A 111 -5.86 -11.33 5.90
N CYS A 112 -4.54 -11.16 5.96
CA CYS A 112 -3.84 -10.21 5.11
C CYS A 112 -3.86 -10.64 3.64
N ALA A 113 -3.81 -11.94 3.37
CA ALA A 113 -3.97 -12.48 2.02
C ALA A 113 -5.34 -12.15 1.44
N ARG A 114 -6.43 -12.28 2.22
CA ARG A 114 -7.79 -11.88 1.79
C ARG A 114 -7.85 -10.38 1.48
N CYS A 115 -7.26 -9.56 2.35
CA CYS A 115 -7.18 -8.11 2.13
C CYS A 115 -6.46 -7.77 0.82
N ALA A 116 -5.28 -8.38 0.60
CA ALA A 116 -4.47 -8.15 -0.59
C ALA A 116 -5.14 -8.66 -1.88
N LEU A 117 -5.75 -9.84 -1.87
CA LEU A 117 -6.49 -10.38 -3.02
C LEU A 117 -7.67 -9.49 -3.41
N ALA A 118 -8.43 -9.03 -2.42
CA ALA A 118 -9.52 -8.09 -2.67
C ALA A 118 -9.02 -6.73 -3.19
N ALA A 119 -7.85 -6.27 -2.74
CA ALA A 119 -7.22 -5.06 -3.26
C ALA A 119 -6.73 -5.23 -4.70
N LEU A 120 -6.05 -6.35 -5.02
CA LEU A 120 -5.63 -6.69 -6.39
C LEU A 120 -6.82 -6.65 -7.36
N ASP A 121 -7.96 -7.19 -6.93
CA ASP A 121 -9.19 -7.19 -7.73
C ASP A 121 -9.78 -5.79 -7.87
N ALA A 122 -9.82 -5.01 -6.80
CA ALA A 122 -10.47 -3.71 -6.78
C ALA A 122 -9.67 -2.62 -7.51
N PHE A 123 -8.33 -2.63 -7.37
CA PHE A 123 -7.44 -1.69 -8.06
C PHE A 123 -7.02 -2.15 -9.46
N GLU A 124 -7.30 -3.40 -9.81
CA GLU A 124 -6.81 -4.01 -11.06
C GLU A 124 -5.30 -3.79 -11.27
N ALA A 125 -4.53 -3.85 -10.19
CA ALA A 125 -3.14 -3.44 -10.15
C ALA A 125 -2.30 -4.30 -9.21
N PRO A 126 -1.00 -4.51 -9.51
CA PRO A 126 -0.06 -5.09 -8.56
C PRO A 126 0.02 -4.27 -7.28
N CYS A 127 -0.02 -4.95 -6.15
CA CYS A 127 0.13 -4.30 -4.86
C CYS A 127 0.89 -5.19 -3.87
N SER A 128 1.55 -4.56 -2.91
CA SER A 128 2.15 -5.21 -1.76
C SER A 128 1.43 -4.81 -0.48
N LEU A 129 1.40 -5.68 0.50
CA LEU A 129 0.78 -5.39 1.79
C LEU A 129 1.80 -5.57 2.92
N ASN A 130 2.06 -4.49 3.61
CA ASN A 130 2.90 -4.45 4.79
C ASN A 130 2.07 -4.12 6.03
N CYS A 131 2.55 -4.53 7.19
CA CYS A 131 1.96 -4.15 8.47
C CYS A 131 2.99 -3.41 9.31
N TYR A 132 2.54 -2.36 9.97
CA TYR A 132 3.37 -1.59 10.90
C TYR A 132 2.72 -1.61 12.27
N ALA A 133 3.51 -1.97 13.28
CA ALA A 133 3.08 -1.92 14.66
C ALA A 133 4.03 -1.01 15.44
N THR A 134 3.51 0.03 16.08
CA THR A 134 4.29 1.07 16.75
C THR A 134 3.82 1.21 18.19
N GLY A 135 4.78 1.26 19.12
CA GLY A 135 4.53 1.45 20.53
C GLY A 135 3.94 2.83 20.87
N PRO A 136 3.30 2.96 22.05
CA PRO A 136 2.73 4.21 22.51
C PRO A 136 3.80 5.29 22.72
N GLY A 137 3.44 6.55 22.46
CA GLY A 137 4.31 7.71 22.68
C GLY A 137 5.57 7.76 21.82
N THR A 138 5.60 7.01 20.70
CA THR A 138 6.73 7.02 19.76
C THR A 138 6.74 8.31 18.96
N LYS A 139 7.67 9.21 19.25
CA LYS A 139 7.76 10.53 18.60
C LYS A 139 8.09 10.45 17.11
N VAL A 140 8.85 9.43 16.71
CA VAL A 140 9.20 9.16 15.31
C VAL A 140 9.00 7.67 15.06
N ALA A 141 7.83 7.28 14.56
CA ALA A 141 7.52 5.92 14.17
C ALA A 141 8.10 5.60 12.78
N ALA A 142 8.00 6.56 11.86
CA ALA A 142 8.78 6.63 10.64
C ALA A 142 9.20 8.09 10.41
N PRO A 143 10.49 8.35 10.16
CA PRO A 143 10.97 9.70 9.86
C PRO A 143 10.45 10.14 8.49
N PRO A 144 10.55 11.44 8.14
CA PRO A 144 10.19 11.90 6.82
C PRO A 144 10.91 11.12 5.72
N HIS A 145 10.14 10.54 4.81
CA HIS A 145 10.63 9.80 3.65
C HIS A 145 9.58 9.86 2.54
N ALA A 146 9.97 9.49 1.35
CA ALA A 146 9.06 9.36 0.20
C ALA A 146 9.25 7.99 -0.44
N ASP A 147 8.15 7.35 -0.80
CA ASP A 147 8.15 6.05 -1.45
C ASP A 147 8.02 6.16 -2.97
N ALA A 148 8.60 5.21 -3.69
CA ALA A 148 8.48 5.13 -5.14
C ALA A 148 7.06 4.70 -5.58
N GLN A 149 6.28 4.13 -4.68
CA GLN A 149 4.90 3.71 -4.89
C GLN A 149 3.90 4.65 -4.23
N GLY A 150 2.67 4.66 -4.71
CA GLY A 150 1.55 5.21 -3.95
C GLY A 150 1.26 4.33 -2.74
N VAL A 151 1.05 4.93 -1.59
CA VAL A 151 0.74 4.20 -0.36
C VAL A 151 -0.68 4.46 0.10
N LEU A 152 -1.37 3.39 0.44
CA LEU A 152 -2.71 3.45 1.01
C LEU A 152 -2.70 2.77 2.38
N VAL A 153 -2.93 3.55 3.40
CA VAL A 153 -2.88 3.12 4.80
C VAL A 153 -4.28 2.82 5.31
N LEU A 154 -4.44 1.70 6.00
CA LEU A 154 -5.65 1.32 6.73
C LEU A 154 -5.32 1.18 8.20
N GLN A 155 -5.89 2.03 9.06
CA GLN A 155 -5.68 1.96 10.50
C GLN A 155 -6.54 0.84 11.08
N THR A 156 -5.89 -0.19 11.63
CA THR A 156 -6.57 -1.40 12.12
C THR A 156 -6.74 -1.43 13.62
N CYS A 157 -5.80 -0.82 14.37
CA CYS A 157 -5.85 -0.77 15.83
C CYS A 157 -5.15 0.48 16.36
N GLY A 158 -5.74 1.12 17.37
CA GLY A 158 -5.21 2.32 17.99
C GLY A 158 -5.22 3.53 17.06
N SER A 159 -4.25 4.44 17.25
CA SER A 159 -4.21 5.69 16.48
C SER A 159 -2.79 6.09 16.09
N GLN A 160 -2.66 6.77 14.96
CA GLN A 160 -1.36 7.24 14.46
C GLN A 160 -1.48 8.62 13.83
N ARG A 161 -0.59 9.53 14.19
CA ARG A 161 -0.45 10.84 13.56
C ARG A 161 0.36 10.70 12.28
N TRP A 162 -0.17 11.25 11.21
CA TRP A 162 0.45 11.33 9.90
C TRP A 162 0.65 12.78 9.50
N ARG A 163 1.85 13.09 9.02
CA ARG A 163 2.16 14.34 8.35
C ARG A 163 2.56 14.03 6.92
N VAL A 164 1.95 14.73 5.97
CA VAL A 164 2.23 14.57 4.55
C VAL A 164 2.56 15.91 3.97
N TRP A 165 3.56 15.97 3.10
CA TRP A 165 4.02 17.16 2.42
C TRP A 165 3.78 17.06 0.93
N ASP A 166 3.63 18.20 0.25
CA ASP A 166 3.49 18.26 -1.21
C ASP A 166 4.71 17.62 -1.89
N GLY A 167 4.46 16.65 -2.76
CA GLY A 167 5.46 15.80 -3.41
C GLY A 167 6.15 16.40 -4.61
N ARG A 168 6.18 17.72 -4.78
CA ARG A 168 6.83 18.35 -5.92
C ARG A 168 8.35 18.23 -5.89
N PRO A 169 8.96 18.05 -7.03
CA PRO A 169 9.32 16.78 -7.64
C PRO A 169 10.55 16.21 -6.96
N PHE A 170 10.41 15.13 -6.20
CA PHE A 170 11.58 14.36 -5.79
C PHE A 170 12.20 13.72 -7.02
N ARG A 171 13.53 13.76 -7.11
CA ARG A 171 14.25 12.98 -8.11
C ARG A 171 14.06 11.50 -7.81
N ALA A 172 14.03 10.65 -8.83
CA ALA A 172 13.92 9.21 -8.64
C ALA A 172 14.99 8.64 -7.66
N SER A 173 16.17 9.27 -7.58
CA SER A 173 17.23 8.94 -6.62
C SER A 173 16.94 9.31 -5.16
N GLU A 174 15.90 10.12 -4.92
CA GLU A 174 15.47 10.58 -3.60
C GLU A 174 14.29 9.75 -3.06
N LEU A 175 13.66 8.96 -3.94
CA LEU A 175 12.59 8.05 -3.56
C LEU A 175 13.13 6.92 -2.69
N ASN A 176 12.33 6.50 -1.71
CA ASN A 176 12.73 5.51 -0.69
C ASN A 176 13.94 5.93 0.16
N THR A 177 14.37 7.18 0.05
CA THR A 177 15.44 7.73 0.86
C THR A 177 14.85 8.40 2.08
N LYS A 178 15.35 8.09 3.25
CA LYS A 178 14.94 8.78 4.47
C LYS A 178 15.43 10.22 4.40
N LEU A 179 14.51 11.16 4.51
CA LEU A 179 14.79 12.60 4.54
C LEU A 179 15.23 12.98 5.94
N THR A 180 16.32 12.38 6.42
CA THR A 180 16.84 12.64 7.76
C THR A 180 17.98 13.62 7.72
N ALA A 181 18.00 14.54 8.66
CA ALA A 181 19.18 15.33 8.96
C ALA A 181 20.32 14.37 9.33
N GLY A 182 21.38 14.30 8.52
CA GLY A 182 22.56 13.52 8.91
C GLY A 182 23.53 13.14 7.81
N LYS A 183 23.11 12.87 6.59
CA LYS A 183 24.02 12.51 5.48
C LYS A 183 23.66 13.12 4.12
N GLY A 184 22.85 14.10 4.09
CA GLY A 184 22.50 14.91 2.94
C GLY A 184 21.86 16.19 3.44
N ALA A 185 21.91 17.29 2.68
CA ALA A 185 21.23 18.52 3.07
C ALA A 185 19.79 18.18 3.42
N PRO A 186 19.30 18.60 4.60
CA PRO A 186 17.92 18.31 4.98
C PRO A 186 17.05 18.90 3.89
N LEU A 187 16.16 18.07 3.32
CA LEU A 187 15.06 18.62 2.56
C LEU A 187 14.33 19.57 3.52
N THR A 188 14.35 20.85 3.21
CA THR A 188 13.62 21.85 3.97
C THR A 188 12.14 21.58 3.68
N LEU A 189 11.57 20.64 4.43
CA LEU A 189 10.15 20.35 4.38
C LEU A 189 9.43 21.63 4.84
N ARG A 190 8.64 22.19 3.96
CA ARG A 190 7.75 23.31 4.26
C ARG A 190 6.68 22.85 5.26
N GLU A 191 5.69 23.67 5.50
CA GLU A 191 4.51 23.27 6.26
C GLU A 191 3.85 22.04 5.62
N SER A 192 3.48 21.04 6.43
CA SER A 192 2.79 19.85 5.95
C SER A 192 1.41 20.23 5.41
N ILE A 193 1.02 19.66 4.29
CA ILE A 193 -0.31 19.87 3.70
C ILE A 193 -1.38 19.05 4.45
N LEU A 194 -0.98 17.94 5.08
CA LEU A 194 -1.81 17.16 5.99
C LEU A 194 -1.04 16.94 7.30
N ASP A 195 -1.72 17.21 8.41
CA ASP A 195 -1.29 16.87 9.76
C ASP A 195 -2.50 16.32 10.51
N VAL A 196 -2.61 15.00 10.59
CA VAL A 196 -3.84 14.33 10.98
C VAL A 196 -3.58 13.10 11.81
N VAL A 197 -4.53 12.75 12.64
CA VAL A 197 -4.55 11.48 13.38
C VAL A 197 -5.53 10.55 12.68
N LEU A 198 -5.04 9.41 12.22
CA LEU A 198 -5.88 8.29 11.80
C LEU A 198 -6.32 7.50 13.02
N LYS A 199 -7.59 7.13 13.04
CA LYS A 199 -8.20 6.24 14.01
C LYS A 199 -8.60 4.94 13.33
N GLU A 200 -8.91 3.94 14.10
CA GLU A 200 -9.41 2.65 13.59
C GLU A 200 -10.53 2.84 12.57
N GLY A 201 -10.42 2.18 11.42
CA GLY A 201 -11.35 2.30 10.29
C GLY A 201 -11.10 3.46 9.33
N ASP A 202 -10.17 4.36 9.67
CA ASP A 202 -9.74 5.42 8.76
C ASP A 202 -8.74 4.89 7.72
N ALA A 203 -8.69 5.54 6.57
CA ALA A 203 -7.65 5.35 5.57
C ALA A 203 -6.99 6.66 5.17
N LEU A 204 -5.74 6.57 4.72
CA LEU A 204 -4.97 7.68 4.14
C LEU A 204 -4.33 7.20 2.85
N TYR A 205 -4.48 7.99 1.79
CA TYR A 205 -3.74 7.80 0.56
C TYR A 205 -2.68 8.90 0.40
N ALA A 206 -1.45 8.50 0.08
CA ALA A 206 -0.37 9.40 -0.31
C ALA A 206 0.20 8.94 -1.65
N PRO A 207 0.24 9.82 -2.68
CA PRO A 207 0.81 9.50 -3.98
C PRO A 207 2.30 9.15 -3.91
N ALA A 208 2.80 8.43 -4.91
CA ALA A 208 4.22 8.16 -5.06
C ALA A 208 5.05 9.46 -5.05
N GLY A 209 6.15 9.46 -4.32
CA GLY A 209 7.05 10.60 -4.19
C GLY A 209 6.60 11.67 -3.19
N TRP A 210 5.46 11.49 -2.52
CA TRP A 210 5.01 12.45 -1.50
C TRP A 210 5.65 12.13 -0.15
N PRO A 211 6.42 13.06 0.44
CA PRO A 211 7.01 12.85 1.73
C PRO A 211 5.97 12.69 2.82
N HIS A 212 6.21 11.75 3.71
CA HIS A 212 5.37 11.54 4.86
C HIS A 212 6.18 11.08 6.07
N ALA A 213 5.64 11.33 7.24
CA ALA A 213 6.21 10.93 8.53
C ALA A 213 5.12 10.56 9.51
N THR A 214 5.45 9.68 10.45
CA THR A 214 4.48 9.20 11.43
C THR A 214 4.99 9.25 12.85
N SER A 215 4.04 9.36 13.79
CA SER A 215 4.26 9.27 15.23
C SER A 215 3.03 8.66 15.90
N THR A 216 3.18 8.06 17.09
CA THR A 216 2.05 7.64 17.91
C THR A 216 1.80 8.64 19.03
N LEU A 217 0.57 8.67 19.50
CA LEU A 217 0.14 9.40 20.69
C LEU A 217 0.30 8.52 21.95
N GLU A 218 -0.58 8.66 22.92
CA GLU A 218 -0.55 7.86 24.14
C GLU A 218 -0.88 6.38 23.88
N ASP A 219 -1.66 6.11 22.84
CA ASP A 219 -1.95 4.75 22.38
C ASP A 219 -0.92 4.30 21.35
N GLY A 220 -0.66 2.99 21.32
CA GLY A 220 0.07 2.37 20.23
C GLY A 220 -0.76 2.34 18.94
N SER A 221 -0.15 1.88 17.86
CA SER A 221 -0.78 1.82 16.54
C SER A 221 -0.44 0.51 15.83
N VAL A 222 -1.44 -0.09 15.19
CA VAL A 222 -1.23 -1.09 14.14
C VAL A 222 -1.97 -0.64 12.90
N HIS A 223 -1.30 -0.63 11.75
CA HIS A 223 -1.91 -0.32 10.48
C HIS A 223 -1.38 -1.20 9.36
N LEU A 224 -2.20 -1.43 8.37
CA LEU A 224 -1.83 -2.03 7.10
C LEU A 224 -1.48 -0.93 6.09
N THR A 225 -0.42 -1.15 5.32
CA THR A 225 -0.04 -0.27 4.21
C THR A 225 -0.03 -1.07 2.92
N LEU A 226 -0.95 -0.72 2.03
CA LEU A 226 -0.97 -1.22 0.67
C LEU A 226 -0.08 -0.32 -0.19
N GLY A 227 1.00 -0.89 -0.74
CA GLY A 227 1.82 -0.26 -1.76
C GLY A 227 1.23 -0.54 -3.14
N LEU A 228 0.98 0.51 -3.93
CA LEU A 228 0.54 0.41 -5.31
C LEU A 228 1.78 0.41 -6.21
N ASP A 229 2.29 -0.78 -6.51
CA ASP A 229 3.68 -1.02 -6.99
C ASP A 229 3.85 -0.90 -8.51
N HIS A 230 3.20 0.05 -9.16
CA HIS A 230 3.22 0.20 -10.63
C HIS A 230 4.63 0.41 -11.18
N ALA A 231 5.40 1.31 -10.55
CA ALA A 231 6.73 1.69 -11.02
C ALA A 231 7.74 0.54 -10.88
N ILE A 232 7.65 -0.25 -9.82
CA ILE A 232 8.54 -1.40 -9.56
C ILE A 232 8.43 -2.43 -10.68
N PHE A 233 7.23 -2.62 -11.21
CA PHE A 233 6.96 -3.57 -12.29
C PHE A 233 6.99 -2.95 -13.68
N GLY A 234 7.36 -1.67 -13.80
CA GLY A 234 7.37 -0.97 -15.09
C GLY A 234 5.97 -0.77 -15.69
N LEU A 235 4.95 -0.67 -14.84
CA LEU A 235 3.54 -0.48 -15.22
C LEU A 235 3.07 0.96 -15.01
N ASP A 236 3.99 1.85 -14.70
CA ASP A 236 3.69 3.27 -14.51
C ASP A 236 3.55 4.03 -15.85
N ARG A 237 2.94 5.20 -15.78
CA ARG A 237 2.72 6.09 -16.92
C ARG A 237 3.98 6.47 -17.69
N PHE A 238 5.14 6.57 -17.01
CA PHE A 238 6.40 6.88 -17.68
C PHE A 238 6.92 5.69 -18.49
N SER A 239 6.69 4.47 -17.99
CA SER A 239 7.01 3.24 -18.72
C SER A 239 6.12 3.10 -19.94
N LEU A 240 4.83 3.41 -19.83
CA LEU A 240 3.90 3.47 -20.97
C LEU A 240 4.35 4.51 -22.01
N ALA A 241 4.68 5.73 -21.57
CA ALA A 241 5.17 6.78 -22.45
C ALA A 241 6.45 6.37 -23.22
N ARG A 242 7.38 5.70 -22.54
CA ARG A 242 8.59 5.15 -23.19
C ARG A 242 8.25 4.07 -24.22
N ALA A 243 7.29 3.19 -23.89
CA ALA A 243 6.86 2.14 -24.82
C ALA A 243 6.19 2.72 -26.07
N LEU A 244 5.35 3.74 -25.91
CA LEU A 244 4.75 4.48 -27.03
C LEU A 244 5.82 5.14 -27.90
N ALA A 245 6.77 5.87 -27.30
CA ALA A 245 7.86 6.51 -28.01
C ALA A 245 8.71 5.48 -28.80
N ALA A 246 9.02 4.33 -28.20
CA ALA A 246 9.79 3.27 -28.84
C ALA A 246 9.06 2.61 -30.03
N ARG A 247 7.74 2.69 -30.07
CA ARG A 247 6.91 2.15 -31.15
C ARG A 247 6.53 3.19 -32.22
N GLY A 248 7.07 4.41 -32.12
CA GLY A 248 6.82 5.50 -33.07
C GLY A 248 5.59 6.34 -32.76
N GLY A 249 5.09 6.29 -31.51
CA GLY A 249 4.03 7.16 -31.04
C GLY A 249 4.40 8.64 -31.16
N SER A 250 3.42 9.49 -31.40
CA SER A 250 3.61 10.94 -31.54
C SER A 250 4.03 11.58 -30.23
N ARG A 251 4.59 12.81 -30.30
CA ARG A 251 4.93 13.59 -29.10
C ARG A 251 3.72 13.88 -28.20
N LEU A 252 2.53 14.03 -28.79
CA LEU A 252 1.28 14.25 -28.06
C LEU A 252 0.90 13.01 -27.28
N GLU A 253 0.91 11.83 -27.90
CA GLU A 253 0.59 10.56 -27.22
C GLU A 253 1.54 10.27 -26.06
N VAL A 254 2.83 10.56 -26.22
CA VAL A 254 3.82 10.43 -25.13
C VAL A 254 3.52 11.40 -23.99
N ALA A 255 3.13 12.63 -24.30
CA ALA A 255 2.76 13.63 -23.28
C ALA A 255 1.45 13.26 -22.56
N ASP A 256 0.46 12.80 -23.32
CA ASP A 256 -0.81 12.35 -22.78
C ASP A 256 -0.64 11.12 -21.87
N ALA A 257 0.22 10.17 -22.27
CA ALA A 257 0.55 9.03 -21.43
C ALA A 257 1.17 9.43 -20.08
N VAL A 258 2.01 10.45 -20.05
CA VAL A 258 2.60 10.98 -18.80
C VAL A 258 1.55 11.63 -17.88
N ALA A 259 0.46 12.15 -18.49
CA ALA A 259 -0.63 12.76 -17.74
C ALA A 259 -1.67 11.77 -17.19
N LEU A 260 -1.58 10.49 -17.54
CA LEU A 260 -2.54 9.46 -17.10
C LEU A 260 -2.58 9.30 -15.59
N PRO A 261 -3.76 8.99 -15.03
CA PRO A 261 -3.88 8.46 -13.67
C PRO A 261 -3.02 7.20 -13.49
N PHE A 262 -2.54 6.95 -12.29
CA PHE A 262 -1.62 5.84 -12.02
C PHE A 262 -2.20 4.46 -12.41
N TRP A 263 -3.49 4.27 -12.30
CA TRP A 263 -4.21 3.02 -12.59
C TRP A 263 -4.52 2.81 -14.08
N ALA A 264 -4.57 3.90 -14.87
CA ALA A 264 -4.97 3.81 -16.27
C ALA A 264 -4.02 2.97 -17.15
N PRO A 265 -2.68 3.01 -16.98
CA PRO A 265 -1.78 2.27 -17.86
C PRO A 265 -2.00 0.76 -17.88
N MET A 266 -2.61 0.19 -16.83
CA MET A 266 -2.88 -1.25 -16.73
C MET A 266 -4.22 -1.65 -17.31
N ASN A 267 -5.08 -0.69 -17.63
CA ASN A 267 -6.40 -0.89 -18.21
C ASN A 267 -6.44 -0.37 -19.66
N VAL A 268 -6.63 -1.27 -20.62
CA VAL A 268 -6.64 -0.92 -22.08
C VAL A 268 -7.68 0.13 -22.38
N GLY A 269 -8.91 -0.07 -21.91
CA GLY A 269 -10.01 0.86 -22.17
C GLY A 269 -9.74 2.24 -21.62
N ALA A 270 -9.28 2.34 -20.37
CA ALA A 270 -8.91 3.61 -19.76
C ALA A 270 -7.76 4.28 -20.51
N THR A 271 -6.70 3.53 -20.86
CA THR A 271 -5.57 4.06 -21.60
C THR A 271 -6.02 4.66 -22.95
N LEU A 272 -6.80 3.92 -23.73
CA LEU A 272 -7.28 4.39 -25.03
C LEU A 272 -8.22 5.59 -24.89
N GLN A 273 -9.09 5.59 -23.88
CA GLN A 273 -9.97 6.71 -23.60
C GLN A 273 -9.19 8.00 -23.31
N TYR A 274 -8.17 7.90 -22.45
CA TYR A 274 -7.35 9.07 -22.07
C TYR A 274 -6.43 9.55 -23.21
N LEU A 275 -5.88 8.65 -24.01
CA LEU A 275 -5.08 9.01 -25.16
C LEU A 275 -5.93 9.63 -26.30
N GLY A 276 -7.27 9.52 -26.22
CA GLY A 276 -8.20 10.10 -27.18
C GLY A 276 -8.05 9.55 -28.60
N ARG A 277 -7.38 8.42 -28.76
CA ARG A 277 -7.06 7.80 -30.04
C ARG A 277 -7.18 6.28 -29.96
N SER A 278 -7.55 5.72 -31.10
CA SER A 278 -7.66 4.28 -31.32
C SER A 278 -6.77 3.81 -32.46
N ASP A 279 -5.60 4.43 -32.64
CA ASP A 279 -4.68 3.94 -33.66
C ASP A 279 -4.04 2.60 -33.20
N THR A 280 -3.52 1.87 -34.19
CA THR A 280 -2.99 0.53 -33.97
C THR A 280 -1.82 0.52 -32.97
N ILE A 281 -0.97 1.55 -32.99
CA ILE A 281 0.23 1.62 -32.14
C ILE A 281 -0.18 1.79 -30.68
N ALA A 282 -1.07 2.74 -30.39
CA ALA A 282 -1.53 3.00 -29.02
C ALA A 282 -2.26 1.78 -28.47
N ARG A 283 -3.09 1.12 -29.29
CA ARG A 283 -3.81 -0.10 -28.92
C ARG A 283 -2.83 -1.25 -28.61
N ASP A 284 -1.87 -1.53 -29.48
CA ASP A 284 -0.90 -2.60 -29.29
C ASP A 284 -0.07 -2.41 -28.01
N VAL A 285 0.34 -1.17 -27.74
CA VAL A 285 1.08 -0.83 -26.53
C VAL A 285 0.21 -1.00 -25.29
N ALA A 286 -1.04 -0.51 -25.30
CA ALA A 286 -1.97 -0.64 -24.20
C ALA A 286 -2.27 -2.12 -23.88
N VAL A 287 -2.51 -2.94 -24.90
CA VAL A 287 -2.75 -4.38 -24.75
C VAL A 287 -1.50 -5.08 -24.16
N ALA A 288 -0.30 -4.74 -24.65
CA ALA A 288 0.94 -5.31 -24.12
C ALA A 288 1.17 -4.96 -22.64
N PHE A 289 0.84 -3.73 -22.24
CA PHE A 289 0.89 -3.28 -20.84
C PHE A 289 -0.11 -4.03 -19.98
N ALA A 290 -1.36 -4.12 -20.39
CA ALA A 290 -2.39 -4.84 -19.67
C ALA A 290 -2.04 -6.33 -19.49
N ALA A 291 -1.53 -6.97 -20.56
CA ALA A 291 -1.08 -8.37 -20.50
C ALA A 291 0.12 -8.56 -19.56
N HIS A 292 1.00 -7.55 -19.48
CA HIS A 292 2.11 -7.58 -18.52
C HIS A 292 1.62 -7.44 -17.08
N ALA A 293 0.73 -6.48 -16.82
CA ALA A 293 0.08 -6.30 -15.52
C ALA A 293 -0.60 -7.59 -15.05
N TYR A 294 -1.40 -8.20 -15.93
CA TYR A 294 -2.09 -9.46 -15.64
C TYR A 294 -1.13 -10.56 -15.16
N ARG A 295 0.00 -10.77 -15.86
CA ARG A 295 0.97 -11.80 -15.48
C ARG A 295 1.56 -11.54 -14.09
N ILE A 296 1.83 -10.28 -13.74
CA ILE A 296 2.37 -9.92 -12.43
C ILE A 296 1.34 -10.17 -11.36
N VAL A 297 0.12 -9.70 -11.57
CA VAL A 297 -0.96 -9.83 -10.60
C VAL A 297 -1.34 -11.31 -10.41
N GLU A 298 -1.34 -12.13 -11.48
CA GLU A 298 -1.53 -13.57 -11.37
C GLU A 298 -0.40 -14.24 -10.54
N ALA A 299 0.84 -13.82 -10.75
CA ALA A 299 1.97 -14.32 -9.96
C ALA A 299 1.84 -13.95 -8.47
N GLN A 300 1.46 -12.71 -8.17
CA GLN A 300 1.21 -12.28 -6.79
C GLN A 300 0.08 -13.06 -6.13
N ALA A 301 -1.04 -13.27 -6.84
CA ALA A 301 -2.16 -14.02 -6.29
C ALA A 301 -1.80 -15.46 -5.90
N ARG A 302 -0.84 -16.07 -6.63
CA ARG A 302 -0.33 -17.41 -6.29
C ARG A 302 0.46 -17.43 -4.98
N LEU A 303 1.09 -16.32 -4.59
CA LEU A 303 1.79 -16.21 -3.31
C LEU A 303 0.81 -16.20 -2.12
N TYR A 304 -0.46 -15.82 -2.36
CA TYR A 304 -1.50 -15.71 -1.34
C TYR A 304 -2.42 -16.94 -1.28
N ASP A 305 -1.95 -18.09 -1.79
CA ASP A 305 -2.73 -19.34 -1.87
C ASP A 305 -2.70 -20.09 -0.53
N PHE A 306 -3.55 -19.65 0.39
CA PHE A 306 -3.80 -20.34 1.66
C PHE A 306 -4.99 -21.30 1.54
N LYS A 307 -5.04 -22.34 2.39
CA LYS A 307 -6.07 -23.36 2.37
C LYS A 307 -7.50 -22.81 2.45
N ASP A 308 -7.70 -21.72 3.15
CA ASP A 308 -8.98 -21.05 3.37
C ASP A 308 -9.14 -19.73 2.57
N VAL A 309 -8.16 -19.40 1.73
CA VAL A 309 -8.16 -18.26 0.83
C VAL A 309 -7.96 -18.75 -0.59
N SER A 310 -9.01 -18.76 -1.40
CA SER A 310 -8.93 -19.23 -2.79
C SER A 310 -8.84 -18.05 -3.76
N PRO A 311 -7.72 -17.90 -4.46
CA PRO A 311 -7.61 -16.92 -5.54
C PRO A 311 -8.26 -17.36 -6.86
N GLU A 312 -8.94 -18.52 -6.91
CA GLU A 312 -9.40 -19.12 -8.16
C GLU A 312 -10.51 -18.29 -8.84
N ALA A 313 -11.50 -17.84 -8.08
CA ALA A 313 -12.56 -16.98 -8.62
C ALA A 313 -12.02 -15.68 -9.18
N TRP A 314 -11.00 -15.14 -8.52
CA TRP A 314 -10.28 -13.94 -8.91
C TRP A 314 -9.43 -14.19 -10.18
N ARG A 315 -8.68 -15.32 -10.27
CA ARG A 315 -7.94 -15.73 -11.48
C ARG A 315 -8.86 -15.87 -12.68
N HIS A 316 -10.07 -16.42 -12.50
CA HIS A 316 -11.04 -16.56 -13.58
C HIS A 316 -11.49 -15.20 -14.11
N ARG A 317 -11.74 -14.22 -13.24
CA ARG A 317 -12.12 -12.86 -13.61
C ARG A 317 -11.02 -12.18 -14.41
N TRP A 318 -9.77 -12.29 -13.95
CA TRP A 318 -8.61 -11.72 -14.63
C TRP A 318 -8.30 -12.36 -15.98
N ARG A 319 -8.48 -13.67 -16.12
CA ARG A 319 -8.36 -14.34 -17.41
C ARG A 319 -9.39 -13.83 -18.42
N ARG A 320 -10.64 -13.73 -18.00
CA ARG A 320 -11.69 -13.19 -18.84
C ARG A 320 -11.38 -11.76 -19.29
N TRP A 321 -10.94 -10.92 -18.34
CA TRP A 321 -10.55 -9.55 -18.65
C TRP A 321 -9.36 -9.48 -19.62
N ALA A 322 -8.33 -10.31 -19.45
CA ALA A 322 -7.21 -10.39 -20.37
C ALA A 322 -7.66 -10.83 -21.78
N ASP A 323 -8.54 -11.82 -21.87
CA ASP A 323 -9.11 -12.28 -23.13
C ASP A 323 -9.93 -11.19 -23.83
N GLU A 324 -10.78 -10.49 -23.09
CA GLU A 324 -11.58 -9.36 -23.59
C GLU A 324 -10.71 -8.16 -24.03
N SER A 325 -9.56 -7.94 -23.36
CA SER A 325 -8.65 -6.85 -23.71
C SER A 325 -7.75 -7.15 -24.90
N CYS A 326 -7.60 -8.42 -25.26
CA CYS A 326 -6.85 -8.87 -26.43
C CYS A 326 -7.72 -9.08 -27.67
N ALA A 327 -9.05 -9.11 -27.52
CA ALA A 327 -10.01 -9.22 -28.61
C ALA A 327 -10.33 -7.85 -29.26
#